data_f567f7d3db3ebed14525c8da179799d6
#
_entry.id   f567f7d3db3ebed14525c8da179799d6
#
_cell.length_a   1.000
_cell.length_b   1.000
_cell.length_c   1.000
_cell.angle_alpha   90.00
_cell.angle_beta   90.00
_cell.angle_gamma   90.00
#
_symmetry.space_group_name_H-M   'P 1'
#
loop_
_entity.id
_entity.type
_entity.pdbx_description
1 polymer ?
#
loop_
_entity_poly.entity_id
_entity_poly.type
_entity_poly.pdbx_seq_one_letter_code
_entity_poly.pdbx_strand_id
1 'polypeptide(L)'
;WRGIAFDGSHGTHTSIAGEKKFVFPNLPMWANPETGDYKDLRISGRDNKPYGPLPGDWVRFRGLRYAGDDVVVSYTVGQREVQEVPRWNAGTGSFVRIMRVGAGKESLRMKLDAATEHTFPPHEKSKIYRIVIRENVTVEAAEPGDLERFDPEPGRRFPGRLVTTIVPGEEEGPFAIDVLPTPPPSENPWQSWMRTSGFDFFAGGKSAAICTWNGDVWIVDGIDRHEGVLEWQRICSGLFQPLGLRIVDGEIYVGCRDMIALLHDENGDRETDYVEVFNNDHQVTEHFHEFAMGLQTDDEGN
;
A
#
# COMPACT_ATOMS: atom_id res chain seq x y z
N TRP A 1 -11.86 -9.89 3.00
CA TRP A 1 -10.61 -9.75 2.26
C TRP A 1 -9.71 -10.96 2.51
N ARG A 2 -9.21 -11.62 1.48
CA ARG A 2 -8.34 -12.81 1.60
C ARG A 2 -6.92 -12.55 1.07
N GLY A 3 -6.62 -11.31 0.68
CA GLY A 3 -5.34 -10.90 0.15
C GLY A 3 -5.34 -10.64 -1.35
N ILE A 4 -4.15 -10.59 -1.91
CA ILE A 4 -3.90 -10.39 -3.33
C ILE A 4 -3.51 -11.74 -3.93
N ALA A 5 -4.15 -12.11 -5.03
CA ALA A 5 -3.87 -13.33 -5.78
C ALA A 5 -3.24 -13.00 -7.14
N PHE A 6 -2.30 -13.83 -7.55
CA PHE A 6 -1.70 -13.82 -8.86
C PHE A 6 -1.55 -15.27 -9.35
N ASP A 7 -2.06 -15.56 -10.52
CA ASP A 7 -2.09 -16.91 -11.07
C ASP A 7 -0.83 -17.29 -11.87
N GLY A 8 0.11 -16.36 -12.01
CA GLY A 8 1.36 -16.56 -12.75
C GLY A 8 1.23 -16.44 -14.26
N SER A 9 0.05 -16.17 -14.80
CA SER A 9 -0.13 -16.09 -16.24
C SER A 9 0.44 -14.82 -16.84
N HIS A 10 0.88 -14.92 -18.09
CA HIS A 10 1.46 -13.79 -18.82
C HIS A 10 0.41 -12.72 -19.11
N GLY A 11 0.75 -11.48 -18.86
CA GLY A 11 -0.13 -10.33 -19.15
C GLY A 11 -1.27 -10.11 -18.16
N THR A 12 -1.29 -10.84 -17.05
CA THR A 12 -2.28 -10.60 -15.99
C THR A 12 -1.71 -9.77 -14.86
N HIS A 13 -2.59 -8.98 -14.23
CA HIS A 13 -2.30 -8.24 -13.02
C HIS A 13 -2.73 -9.03 -11.78
N THR A 14 -2.14 -8.69 -10.65
CA THR A 14 -2.63 -9.15 -9.36
C THR A 14 -4.09 -8.74 -9.16
N SER A 15 -4.86 -9.57 -8.51
CA SER A 15 -6.27 -9.35 -8.23
C SER A 15 -6.58 -9.53 -6.75
N ILE A 16 -7.67 -8.91 -6.30
CA ILE A 16 -8.15 -9.09 -4.94
C ILE A 16 -8.80 -10.47 -4.82
N ALA A 17 -8.31 -11.28 -3.87
CA ALA A 17 -8.91 -12.57 -3.55
C ALA A 17 -10.10 -12.40 -2.61
N GLY A 18 -11.16 -13.18 -2.86
CA GLY A 18 -12.38 -13.20 -2.06
C GLY A 18 -13.58 -12.49 -2.70
N GLU A 19 -14.70 -12.46 -1.99
CA GLU A 19 -15.92 -11.86 -2.47
C GLU A 19 -15.91 -10.34 -2.29
N LYS A 20 -16.25 -9.61 -3.36
CA LYS A 20 -16.43 -8.16 -3.32
C LYS A 20 -17.81 -7.84 -2.74
N LYS A 21 -17.86 -7.36 -1.51
CA LYS A 21 -19.10 -6.97 -0.85
C LYS A 21 -19.61 -5.59 -1.25
N PHE A 22 -18.67 -4.69 -1.55
CA PHE A 22 -18.96 -3.32 -1.96
C PHE A 22 -17.91 -2.83 -2.95
N VAL A 23 -18.31 -2.09 -3.96
CA VAL A 23 -17.43 -1.50 -4.97
C VAL A 23 -17.85 -0.05 -5.21
N PHE A 24 -16.94 0.88 -4.99
CA PHE A 24 -17.16 2.27 -5.39
C PHE A 24 -17.10 2.41 -6.92
N PRO A 25 -17.90 3.29 -7.52
CA PRO A 25 -17.76 3.59 -8.93
C PRO A 25 -16.39 4.21 -9.23
N ASN A 26 -15.85 3.93 -10.42
CA ASN A 26 -14.60 4.54 -10.87
C ASN A 26 -14.81 5.97 -11.36
N LEU A 27 -15.16 6.86 -10.45
CA LEU A 27 -15.45 8.27 -10.68
C LEU A 27 -14.78 9.11 -9.60
N PRO A 28 -14.50 10.41 -9.84
CA PRO A 28 -14.11 11.34 -8.79
C PRO A 28 -15.21 11.41 -7.71
N MET A 29 -14.89 10.99 -6.49
CA MET A 29 -15.81 11.06 -5.36
C MET A 29 -15.79 12.43 -4.69
N TRP A 30 -14.64 13.07 -4.64
CA TRP A 30 -14.49 14.44 -4.14
C TRP A 30 -14.72 15.46 -5.26
N ALA A 31 -15.41 16.55 -4.96
CA ALA A 31 -15.45 17.70 -5.84
C ALA A 31 -14.05 18.34 -5.92
N ASN A 32 -13.70 18.88 -7.08
CA ASN A 32 -12.49 19.67 -7.21
C ASN A 32 -12.55 20.86 -6.23
N PRO A 33 -11.57 21.04 -5.35
CA PRO A 33 -11.61 22.11 -4.33
C PRO A 33 -11.59 23.51 -4.90
N GLU A 34 -11.07 23.71 -6.12
CA GLU A 34 -11.02 25.02 -6.79
C GLU A 34 -12.30 25.33 -7.57
N THR A 35 -12.74 24.39 -8.41
CA THR A 35 -13.88 24.61 -9.33
C THR A 35 -15.21 24.15 -8.76
N GLY A 36 -15.18 23.26 -7.76
CA GLY A 36 -16.36 22.69 -7.15
C GLY A 36 -17.10 21.68 -8.01
N ASP A 37 -16.56 21.25 -9.14
CA ASP A 37 -17.16 20.25 -10.02
C ASP A 37 -16.54 18.84 -9.81
N TYR A 38 -17.04 17.85 -10.56
CA TYR A 38 -16.60 16.47 -10.53
C TYR A 38 -16.09 16.00 -11.91
N LYS A 39 -15.61 16.94 -12.73
CA LYS A 39 -15.08 16.60 -14.04
C LYS A 39 -13.85 15.71 -13.87
N ASP A 40 -13.90 14.50 -14.43
CA ASP A 40 -12.77 13.57 -14.37
C ASP A 40 -11.63 14.08 -15.26
N LEU A 41 -10.50 14.40 -14.63
CA LEU A 41 -9.28 14.89 -15.26
C LEU A 41 -8.21 13.80 -15.41
N ARG A 42 -8.53 12.56 -15.05
CA ARG A 42 -7.60 11.43 -15.20
C ARG A 42 -7.38 11.09 -16.68
N ILE A 43 -6.26 10.45 -16.94
CA ILE A 43 -5.91 10.02 -18.30
C ILE A 43 -6.88 8.95 -18.78
N SER A 44 -7.33 9.06 -20.04
CA SER A 44 -8.14 8.02 -20.65
C SER A 44 -7.26 6.91 -21.21
N GLY A 45 -7.50 5.68 -20.80
CA GLY A 45 -6.82 4.50 -21.31
C GLY A 45 -7.36 4.04 -22.68
N ARG A 46 -6.84 2.92 -23.16
CA ARG A 46 -7.21 2.34 -24.47
C ARG A 46 -8.65 1.83 -24.55
N ASP A 47 -9.21 1.49 -23.39
CA ASP A 47 -10.62 1.07 -23.24
C ASP A 47 -11.57 2.24 -22.97
N ASN A 48 -11.08 3.49 -23.14
CA ASN A 48 -11.77 4.74 -22.86
C ASN A 48 -12.22 4.90 -21.40
N LYS A 49 -11.59 4.17 -20.45
CA LYS A 49 -11.81 4.38 -19.03
C LYS A 49 -10.73 5.28 -18.43
N PRO A 50 -11.07 6.02 -17.36
CA PRO A 50 -10.08 6.84 -16.68
C PRO A 50 -9.12 5.96 -15.85
N TYR A 51 -7.83 6.26 -15.96
CA TYR A 51 -6.74 5.63 -15.22
C TYR A 51 -5.87 6.65 -14.53
N GLY A 52 -5.11 6.15 -13.54
CA GLY A 52 -4.21 6.97 -12.76
C GLY A 52 -4.90 7.76 -11.65
N PRO A 53 -4.12 8.54 -10.89
CA PRO A 53 -4.64 9.40 -9.84
C PRO A 53 -5.35 10.63 -10.40
N LEU A 54 -6.16 11.26 -9.56
CA LEU A 54 -6.58 12.64 -9.78
C LEU A 54 -5.37 13.58 -9.67
N PRO A 55 -5.43 14.82 -10.22
CA PRO A 55 -4.37 15.80 -10.02
C PRO A 55 -4.03 15.96 -8.54
N GLY A 56 -2.73 16.04 -8.21
CA GLY A 56 -2.25 16.00 -6.82
C GLY A 56 -2.65 17.24 -5.98
N ASP A 57 -2.99 18.34 -6.62
CA ASP A 57 -3.59 19.53 -6.00
C ASP A 57 -5.08 19.34 -5.67
N TRP A 58 -5.75 18.40 -6.36
CA TRP A 58 -7.13 18.02 -6.05
C TRP A 58 -7.18 16.94 -4.95
N VAL A 59 -6.63 15.75 -5.20
CA VAL A 59 -6.55 14.66 -4.24
C VAL A 59 -5.19 14.01 -4.31
N ARG A 60 -4.49 13.95 -3.17
CA ARG A 60 -3.17 13.32 -3.10
C ARG A 60 -3.16 12.23 -2.02
N PHE A 61 -2.90 11.00 -2.40
CA PHE A 61 -2.68 9.90 -1.48
C PHE A 61 -1.39 10.11 -0.68
N ARG A 62 -1.43 9.83 0.64
CA ARG A 62 -0.33 10.08 1.58
C ARG A 62 0.22 8.84 2.25
N GLY A 63 -0.60 7.80 2.38
CA GLY A 63 -0.13 6.54 2.97
C GLY A 63 -1.20 5.69 3.61
N LEU A 64 -0.74 4.57 4.14
CA LEU A 64 -1.54 3.55 4.82
C LEU A 64 -0.93 3.22 6.17
N ARG A 65 -1.68 3.41 7.26
CA ARG A 65 -1.31 2.90 8.58
C ARG A 65 -2.12 1.64 8.87
N TYR A 66 -1.45 0.65 9.39
CA TYR A 66 -2.07 -0.64 9.69
C TYR A 66 -2.31 -0.79 11.19
N ALA A 67 -3.45 -1.41 11.55
CA ALA A 67 -3.89 -1.57 12.92
C ALA A 67 -4.69 -2.84 13.11
N GLY A 68 -4.02 -3.94 13.37
CA GLY A 68 -4.70 -5.22 13.42
C GLY A 68 -5.50 -5.47 12.13
N ASP A 69 -6.83 -5.52 12.24
CA ASP A 69 -7.72 -5.69 11.08
C ASP A 69 -8.14 -4.37 10.41
N ASP A 70 -7.79 -3.23 10.99
CA ASP A 70 -8.12 -1.92 10.43
C ASP A 70 -6.96 -1.34 9.60
N VAL A 71 -7.29 -0.52 8.63
CA VAL A 71 -6.35 0.25 7.83
C VAL A 71 -6.79 1.71 7.84
N VAL A 72 -5.89 2.61 8.21
CA VAL A 72 -6.10 4.04 8.09
C VAL A 72 -5.53 4.52 6.76
N VAL A 73 -6.39 4.96 5.87
CA VAL A 73 -6.02 5.55 4.58
C VAL A 73 -5.86 7.05 4.77
N SER A 74 -4.69 7.59 4.50
CA SER A 74 -4.39 9.02 4.61
C SER A 74 -4.25 9.67 3.24
N TYR A 75 -4.89 10.82 3.06
CA TYR A 75 -4.80 11.60 1.81
C TYR A 75 -5.16 13.07 2.06
N THR A 76 -4.92 13.94 1.08
CA THR A 76 -5.38 15.34 1.12
C THR A 76 -6.44 15.60 0.05
N VAL A 77 -7.36 16.51 0.33
CA VAL A 77 -8.29 17.09 -0.64
C VAL A 77 -8.06 18.59 -0.63
N GLY A 78 -7.48 19.13 -1.71
CA GLY A 78 -6.88 20.44 -1.67
C GLY A 78 -5.85 20.54 -0.55
N GLN A 79 -6.04 21.48 0.37
CA GLN A 79 -5.15 21.70 1.53
C GLN A 79 -5.60 20.98 2.80
N ARG A 80 -6.74 20.26 2.77
CA ARG A 80 -7.28 19.59 3.96
C ARG A 80 -6.85 18.13 4.00
N GLU A 81 -6.29 17.73 5.13
CA GLU A 81 -6.01 16.33 5.42
C GLU A 81 -7.30 15.55 5.64
N VAL A 82 -7.34 14.34 5.12
CA VAL A 82 -8.42 13.39 5.34
C VAL A 82 -7.81 12.05 5.68
N GLN A 83 -8.32 11.44 6.73
CA GLN A 83 -8.02 10.06 7.08
C GLN A 83 -9.31 9.26 7.09
N GLU A 84 -9.21 8.01 6.69
CA GLU A 84 -10.36 7.15 6.54
C GLU A 84 -10.08 5.73 7.02
N VAL A 85 -11.00 5.18 7.82
CA VAL A 85 -11.01 3.77 8.22
C VAL A 85 -12.21 3.09 7.58
N PRO A 86 -12.02 2.36 6.48
CA PRO A 86 -13.10 1.60 5.83
C PRO A 86 -13.35 0.29 6.58
N ARG A 87 -14.62 -0.02 6.87
CA ARG A 87 -15.01 -1.24 7.59
C ARG A 87 -16.22 -1.93 6.98
N TRP A 88 -16.23 -3.24 7.04
CA TRP A 88 -17.41 -4.04 6.79
C TRP A 88 -18.02 -4.52 8.11
N ASN A 89 -19.28 -4.18 8.35
CA ASN A 89 -20.05 -4.69 9.48
C ASN A 89 -20.92 -5.87 9.02
N ALA A 90 -20.46 -7.09 9.31
CA ALA A 90 -21.16 -8.31 8.92
C ALA A 90 -22.52 -8.48 9.63
N GLY A 91 -22.65 -7.98 10.86
CA GLY A 91 -23.88 -8.08 11.65
C GLY A 91 -25.02 -7.25 11.08
N THR A 92 -24.71 -6.11 10.47
CA THR A 92 -25.70 -5.21 9.86
C THR A 92 -25.71 -5.27 8.33
N GLY A 93 -24.75 -5.98 7.71
CA GLY A 93 -24.58 -6.00 6.26
C GLY A 93 -24.25 -4.63 5.67
N SER A 94 -23.53 -3.79 6.42
CA SER A 94 -23.22 -2.42 6.01
C SER A 94 -21.72 -2.21 5.79
N PHE A 95 -21.39 -1.33 4.86
CA PHE A 95 -20.05 -0.78 4.74
C PHE A 95 -20.01 0.57 5.44
N VAL A 96 -19.02 0.77 6.29
CA VAL A 96 -18.87 1.98 7.10
C VAL A 96 -17.55 2.64 6.74
N ARG A 97 -17.58 3.94 6.49
CA ARG A 97 -16.40 4.79 6.35
C ARG A 97 -16.35 5.73 7.54
N ILE A 98 -15.37 5.53 8.41
CA ILE A 98 -15.09 6.47 9.50
C ILE A 98 -14.06 7.44 8.96
N MET A 99 -14.38 8.74 8.94
CA MET A 99 -13.56 9.75 8.30
C MET A 99 -13.17 10.83 9.30
N ARG A 100 -11.89 11.11 9.45
CA ARG A 100 -11.35 12.27 10.15
C ARG A 100 -11.00 13.33 9.12
N VAL A 101 -11.76 14.41 9.06
CA VAL A 101 -11.52 15.53 8.14
C VAL A 101 -10.82 16.65 8.92
N GLY A 102 -9.62 17.01 8.48
CA GLY A 102 -8.76 17.99 9.13
C GLY A 102 -9.35 19.40 9.17
N ALA A 103 -8.73 20.28 9.96
CA ALA A 103 -9.06 21.70 10.01
C ALA A 103 -8.92 22.35 8.61
N GLY A 104 -9.69 23.39 8.34
CA GLY A 104 -9.62 24.14 7.09
C GLY A 104 -10.73 25.17 6.98
N LYS A 105 -10.48 26.17 6.14
CA LYS A 105 -11.39 27.31 5.92
C LYS A 105 -12.41 27.06 4.82
N GLU A 106 -12.17 26.02 3.99
CA GLU A 106 -12.99 25.73 2.82
C GLU A 106 -13.91 24.54 3.10
N SER A 107 -15.10 24.55 2.49
CA SER A 107 -15.98 23.40 2.46
C SER A 107 -15.48 22.39 1.46
N LEU A 108 -15.50 21.10 1.85
CA LEU A 108 -15.27 20.00 0.90
C LEU A 108 -16.62 19.34 0.59
N ARG A 109 -16.79 18.88 -0.68
CA ARG A 109 -17.98 18.15 -1.09
C ARG A 109 -17.60 16.79 -1.64
N MET A 110 -18.36 15.77 -1.26
CA MET A 110 -18.11 14.41 -1.67
C MET A 110 -19.41 13.73 -2.12
N LYS A 111 -19.36 13.05 -3.25
CA LYS A 111 -20.42 12.11 -3.65
C LYS A 111 -20.29 10.85 -2.80
N LEU A 112 -21.35 10.51 -2.11
CA LEU A 112 -21.46 9.30 -1.31
C LEU A 112 -21.95 8.11 -2.14
N ASP A 113 -22.77 8.40 -3.15
CA ASP A 113 -23.24 7.52 -4.22
C ASP A 113 -23.58 8.34 -5.47
N ALA A 114 -24.29 7.75 -6.41
CA ALA A 114 -24.67 8.44 -7.67
C ALA A 114 -25.65 9.62 -7.45
N ALA A 115 -26.42 9.64 -6.35
CA ALA A 115 -27.50 10.59 -6.09
C ALA A 115 -27.25 11.45 -4.84
N THR A 116 -26.41 10.99 -3.92
CA THR A 116 -26.20 11.60 -2.61
C THR A 116 -24.85 12.30 -2.54
N GLU A 117 -24.89 13.57 -2.17
CA GLU A 117 -23.70 14.39 -1.90
C GLU A 117 -23.69 14.85 -0.44
N HIS A 118 -22.51 14.91 0.18
CA HIS A 118 -22.32 15.48 1.51
C HIS A 118 -21.32 16.62 1.48
N THR A 119 -21.61 17.66 2.24
CA THR A 119 -20.73 18.81 2.43
C THR A 119 -20.09 18.78 3.81
N PHE A 120 -18.77 18.78 3.84
CA PHE A 120 -17.96 18.91 5.04
C PHE A 120 -17.64 20.39 5.24
N PRO A 121 -18.26 21.07 6.20
CA PRO A 121 -18.06 22.51 6.38
C PRO A 121 -16.65 22.84 6.88
N PRO A 122 -16.27 24.14 6.87
CA PRO A 122 -15.03 24.59 7.50
C PRO A 122 -14.99 24.26 8.99
N HIS A 123 -13.81 23.94 9.51
CA HIS A 123 -13.58 23.67 10.93
C HIS A 123 -12.24 24.23 11.39
N GLU A 124 -12.17 24.69 12.63
CA GLU A 124 -10.92 25.09 13.28
C GLU A 124 -10.12 23.88 13.80
N LYS A 125 -10.78 22.76 14.03
CA LYS A 125 -10.18 21.48 14.49
C LYS A 125 -10.71 20.35 13.62
N SER A 126 -9.99 19.23 13.57
CA SER A 126 -10.47 18.03 12.88
C SER A 126 -11.81 17.55 13.42
N LYS A 127 -12.64 17.01 12.53
CA LYS A 127 -13.94 16.38 12.88
C LYS A 127 -14.03 14.98 12.33
N ILE A 128 -14.74 14.13 13.07
CA ILE A 128 -15.02 12.76 12.66
C ILE A 128 -16.44 12.67 12.13
N TYR A 129 -16.58 11.98 11.01
CA TYR A 129 -17.83 11.67 10.34
C TYR A 129 -17.93 10.16 10.15
N ARG A 130 -19.14 9.63 10.29
CA ARG A 130 -19.44 8.22 10.05
C ARG A 130 -20.39 8.12 8.89
N ILE A 131 -19.93 7.55 7.78
CA ILE A 131 -20.73 7.32 6.58
C ILE A 131 -21.09 5.85 6.54
N VAL A 132 -22.38 5.57 6.62
CA VAL A 132 -22.90 4.20 6.62
C VAL A 132 -23.61 3.95 5.30
N ILE A 133 -23.18 2.91 4.60
CA ILE A 133 -23.67 2.51 3.29
C ILE A 133 -24.35 1.16 3.41
N ARG A 134 -25.65 1.15 3.11
CA ARG A 134 -26.55 -0.01 3.03
C ARG A 134 -27.38 0.10 1.74
N GLU A 135 -28.68 -0.10 1.83
CA GLU A 135 -29.62 0.25 0.76
C GLU A 135 -29.64 1.76 0.47
N ASN A 136 -29.44 2.57 1.54
CA ASN A 136 -29.27 4.02 1.47
C ASN A 136 -27.96 4.41 2.13
N VAL A 137 -27.44 5.59 1.77
CA VAL A 137 -26.26 6.18 2.39
C VAL A 137 -26.69 7.22 3.41
N THR A 138 -26.15 7.11 4.62
CA THR A 138 -26.39 8.09 5.71
C THR A 138 -25.06 8.62 6.25
N VAL A 139 -25.08 9.88 6.72
CA VAL A 139 -23.99 10.45 7.50
C VAL A 139 -24.46 10.54 8.94
N GLU A 140 -23.77 9.84 9.81
CA GLU A 140 -24.12 9.68 11.21
C GLU A 140 -23.09 10.41 12.09
N ALA A 141 -23.44 10.61 13.36
CA ALA A 141 -22.47 11.06 14.35
C ALA A 141 -21.41 9.99 14.62
N ALA A 142 -20.21 10.43 15.00
CA ALA A 142 -19.17 9.51 15.44
C ALA A 142 -19.64 8.71 16.66
N GLU A 143 -19.28 7.44 16.69
CA GLU A 143 -19.51 6.56 17.84
C GLU A 143 -18.33 6.58 18.82
N PRO A 144 -18.54 6.20 20.09
CA PRO A 144 -17.42 5.94 20.99
C PRO A 144 -16.46 4.93 20.39
N GLY A 145 -15.15 5.22 20.44
CA GLY A 145 -14.11 4.38 19.88
C GLY A 145 -13.75 4.66 18.41
N ASP A 146 -14.49 5.53 17.72
CA ASP A 146 -14.13 5.90 16.33
C ASP A 146 -12.85 6.75 16.28
N LEU A 147 -12.58 7.56 17.33
CA LEU A 147 -11.38 8.39 17.38
C LEU A 147 -10.10 7.57 17.51
N GLU A 148 -10.13 6.57 18.37
CA GLU A 148 -8.99 5.71 18.70
C GLU A 148 -8.52 4.88 17.49
N ARG A 149 -9.38 4.71 16.48
CA ARG A 149 -9.06 3.96 15.24
C ARG A 149 -8.07 4.68 14.32
N PHE A 150 -7.89 5.98 14.50
CA PHE A 150 -6.97 6.76 13.67
C PHE A 150 -5.52 6.74 14.15
N ASP A 151 -5.32 6.37 15.42
CA ASP A 151 -4.01 6.29 16.06
C ASP A 151 -3.85 4.89 16.69
N PRO A 152 -3.84 3.83 15.86
CA PRO A 152 -3.83 2.47 16.32
C PRO A 152 -2.45 2.07 16.86
N GLU A 153 -2.45 1.19 17.85
CA GLU A 153 -1.22 0.58 18.34
C GLU A 153 -0.63 -0.34 17.26
N PRO A 154 0.66 -0.20 16.93
CA PRO A 154 1.35 -1.09 16.02
C PRO A 154 1.32 -2.55 16.50
N GLY A 155 1.23 -3.49 15.57
CA GLY A 155 1.21 -4.90 15.92
C GLY A 155 1.51 -5.82 14.75
N ARG A 156 2.04 -7.00 15.06
CA ARG A 156 2.44 -7.97 14.06
C ARG A 156 1.28 -8.51 13.24
N ARG A 157 1.44 -8.46 11.93
CA ARG A 157 0.50 -8.98 10.92
C ARG A 157 1.03 -10.21 10.19
N PHE A 158 2.35 -10.38 10.17
CA PHE A 158 3.04 -11.47 9.48
C PHE A 158 3.88 -12.28 10.47
N PRO A 159 3.25 -12.95 11.48
CA PRO A 159 4.00 -13.66 12.51
C PRO A 159 4.74 -14.86 11.92
N GLY A 160 5.92 -15.09 12.46
CA GLY A 160 6.77 -16.21 12.06
C GLY A 160 7.84 -15.85 11.05
N ARG A 161 8.78 -16.77 10.89
CA ARG A 161 9.85 -16.72 9.90
C ARG A 161 9.82 -17.98 9.07
N LEU A 162 10.17 -17.87 7.80
CA LEU A 162 10.38 -19.01 6.93
C LEU A 162 11.88 -19.28 6.83
N VAL A 163 12.24 -20.52 6.58
CA VAL A 163 13.64 -20.93 6.52
C VAL A 163 13.90 -21.67 5.22
N THR A 164 14.99 -21.29 4.53
CA THR A 164 15.50 -22.04 3.38
C THR A 164 16.97 -22.38 3.60
N THR A 165 17.48 -23.37 2.88
CA THR A 165 18.88 -23.78 3.01
C THR A 165 19.66 -23.27 1.82
N ILE A 166 20.80 -22.65 2.08
CA ILE A 166 21.76 -22.23 1.05
C ILE A 166 22.25 -23.47 0.30
N VAL A 167 22.32 -23.38 -1.02
CA VAL A 167 22.94 -24.41 -1.85
C VAL A 167 24.29 -23.88 -2.30
N PRO A 168 25.40 -24.36 -1.69
CA PRO A 168 26.75 -23.92 -2.04
C PRO A 168 27.08 -24.27 -3.48
N GLY A 169 27.77 -23.36 -4.17
CA GLY A 169 28.28 -23.59 -5.50
C GLY A 169 29.53 -24.51 -5.48
N GLU A 170 29.75 -25.23 -6.57
CA GLU A 170 31.00 -25.97 -6.78
C GLU A 170 32.11 -25.01 -7.17
N GLU A 171 33.30 -25.18 -6.60
CA GLU A 171 34.50 -24.36 -6.90
C GLU A 171 35.20 -24.85 -8.19
N GLU A 172 34.46 -25.08 -9.24
CA GLU A 172 35.01 -25.47 -10.56
C GLU A 172 35.14 -24.24 -11.48
N GLY A 173 36.20 -23.45 -11.29
CA GLY A 173 36.48 -22.30 -12.14
C GLY A 173 36.78 -21.02 -11.38
N PRO A 174 36.78 -19.87 -12.06
CA PRO A 174 37.15 -18.59 -11.42
C PRO A 174 36.06 -18.05 -10.46
N PHE A 175 34.86 -18.62 -10.46
CA PHE A 175 33.73 -18.19 -9.63
C PHE A 175 32.96 -19.39 -9.10
N ALA A 176 32.59 -19.38 -7.81
CA ALA A 176 31.57 -20.21 -7.23
C ALA A 176 30.25 -19.41 -7.14
N ILE A 177 29.12 -20.05 -7.39
CA ILE A 177 27.79 -19.42 -7.34
C ILE A 177 26.94 -20.11 -6.30
N ASP A 178 26.77 -19.51 -5.13
CA ASP A 178 25.83 -19.99 -4.13
C ASP A 178 24.40 -19.62 -4.52
N VAL A 179 23.47 -20.56 -4.37
CA VAL A 179 22.06 -20.30 -4.60
C VAL A 179 21.38 -20.05 -3.28
N LEU A 180 20.68 -18.92 -3.19
CA LEU A 180 19.87 -18.50 -2.05
C LEU A 180 18.38 -18.74 -2.37
N PRO A 181 17.82 -19.92 -2.08
CA PRO A 181 16.45 -20.24 -2.46
C PRO A 181 15.42 -19.39 -1.72
N THR A 182 14.43 -18.91 -2.45
CA THR A 182 13.25 -18.27 -1.86
C THR A 182 12.28 -19.31 -1.30
N PRO A 183 11.52 -19.01 -0.23
CA PRO A 183 10.47 -19.91 0.26
C PRO A 183 9.45 -20.22 -0.84
N PRO A 184 9.18 -21.51 -1.11
CA PRO A 184 8.18 -21.87 -2.12
C PRO A 184 6.75 -21.54 -1.63
N PRO A 185 5.80 -21.29 -2.53
CA PRO A 185 4.41 -21.00 -2.14
C PRO A 185 3.76 -22.06 -1.27
N SER A 186 4.16 -23.33 -1.43
CA SER A 186 3.65 -24.46 -0.63
C SER A 186 4.05 -24.42 0.85
N GLU A 187 5.15 -23.76 1.19
CA GLU A 187 5.70 -23.63 2.54
C GLU A 187 5.44 -22.23 3.14
N ASN A 188 4.82 -21.37 2.37
CA ASN A 188 4.53 -19.99 2.72
C ASN A 188 3.07 -19.89 3.18
N PRO A 189 2.77 -19.49 4.44
CA PRO A 189 1.40 -19.44 4.97
C PRO A 189 0.45 -18.56 4.16
N TRP A 190 0.99 -17.58 3.46
CA TRP A 190 0.21 -16.68 2.60
C TRP A 190 0.10 -17.18 1.16
N GLN A 191 0.72 -18.33 0.83
CA GLN A 191 0.79 -18.89 -0.52
C GLN A 191 1.29 -17.85 -1.57
N SER A 192 2.10 -16.92 -1.08
CA SER A 192 2.67 -15.84 -1.89
C SER A 192 3.80 -16.38 -2.76
N TRP A 193 3.65 -16.28 -4.07
CA TRP A 193 4.73 -16.58 -4.98
C TRP A 193 5.75 -15.42 -4.97
N MET A 194 6.97 -15.72 -4.55
CA MET A 194 8.04 -14.72 -4.46
C MET A 194 8.67 -14.45 -5.83
N ARG A 195 7.96 -13.71 -6.66
CA ARG A 195 8.52 -13.16 -7.91
C ARG A 195 9.37 -11.94 -7.56
N THR A 196 10.64 -12.20 -7.22
CA THR A 196 11.59 -11.17 -6.80
C THR A 196 11.83 -10.15 -7.90
N SER A 197 11.90 -8.87 -7.57
CA SER A 197 11.97 -7.78 -8.53
C SER A 197 13.00 -6.70 -8.19
N GLY A 198 13.22 -6.40 -6.94
CA GLY A 198 14.24 -5.46 -6.47
C GLY A 198 14.78 -5.87 -5.13
N PHE A 199 16.03 -5.52 -4.83
CA PHE A 199 16.65 -5.79 -3.54
C PHE A 199 17.75 -4.79 -3.24
N ASP A 200 18.07 -4.64 -1.96
CA ASP A 200 19.26 -3.94 -1.48
C ASP A 200 19.73 -4.54 -0.16
N PHE A 201 21.00 -4.29 0.19
CA PHE A 201 21.65 -4.84 1.37
C PHE A 201 21.62 -3.84 2.52
N PHE A 202 21.31 -4.31 3.72
CA PHE A 202 21.55 -3.54 4.92
C PHE A 202 23.05 -3.37 5.19
N ALA A 203 23.41 -2.36 5.96
CA ALA A 203 24.79 -2.11 6.37
C ALA A 203 25.42 -3.37 6.97
N GLY A 204 26.62 -3.72 6.49
CA GLY A 204 27.34 -4.94 6.89
C GLY A 204 27.03 -6.19 6.07
N GLY A 205 26.10 -6.14 5.11
CA GLY A 205 25.90 -7.19 4.10
C GLY A 205 25.38 -8.54 4.60
N LYS A 206 24.88 -8.61 5.86
CA LYS A 206 24.37 -9.85 6.47
C LYS A 206 22.90 -10.11 6.19
N SER A 207 22.19 -9.07 5.82
CA SER A 207 20.76 -9.08 5.55
C SER A 207 20.46 -8.23 4.32
N ALA A 208 19.37 -8.56 3.64
CA ALA A 208 18.85 -7.77 2.53
C ALA A 208 17.35 -7.59 2.65
N ALA A 209 16.84 -6.49 2.13
CA ALA A 209 15.42 -6.34 1.83
C ALA A 209 15.17 -6.69 0.35
N ILE A 210 14.08 -7.42 0.09
CA ILE A 210 13.71 -7.88 -1.25
C ILE A 210 12.24 -7.59 -1.46
N CYS A 211 11.91 -6.86 -2.52
CA CYS A 211 10.53 -6.71 -2.94
C CYS A 211 10.14 -7.74 -4.01
N THR A 212 8.85 -8.01 -4.10
CA THR A 212 8.27 -8.91 -5.09
C THR A 212 7.28 -8.16 -5.98
N TRP A 213 7.22 -8.52 -7.25
CA TRP A 213 6.25 -7.95 -8.19
C TRP A 213 4.79 -8.09 -7.72
N ASN A 214 4.52 -9.07 -6.86
CA ASN A 214 3.20 -9.31 -6.28
C ASN A 214 2.81 -8.29 -5.19
N GLY A 215 3.77 -7.47 -4.71
CA GLY A 215 3.49 -6.42 -3.74
C GLY A 215 3.97 -6.69 -2.32
N ASP A 216 4.77 -7.74 -2.11
CA ASP A 216 5.36 -8.05 -0.82
C ASP A 216 6.77 -7.48 -0.69
N VAL A 217 7.16 -7.17 0.54
CA VAL A 217 8.56 -6.90 0.91
C VAL A 217 8.97 -7.87 2.01
N TRP A 218 10.16 -8.42 1.85
CA TRP A 218 10.75 -9.41 2.75
C TRP A 218 12.11 -8.96 3.20
N ILE A 219 12.48 -9.28 4.44
CA ILE A 219 13.86 -9.24 4.91
C ILE A 219 14.37 -10.67 4.95
N VAL A 220 15.59 -10.87 4.43
CA VAL A 220 16.33 -12.12 4.51
C VAL A 220 17.60 -11.91 5.29
N ASP A 221 17.83 -12.77 6.29
CA ASP A 221 19.02 -12.80 7.13
C ASP A 221 19.89 -14.01 6.76
N GLY A 222 21.23 -13.89 6.94
CA GLY A 222 22.18 -14.96 6.73
C GLY A 222 22.76 -15.09 5.35
N ILE A 223 22.61 -14.05 4.52
CA ILE A 223 23.09 -14.01 3.13
C ILE A 223 24.63 -13.87 2.99
N ASP A 224 25.31 -13.55 4.07
CA ASP A 224 26.78 -13.45 4.16
C ASP A 224 27.48 -14.80 4.34
N ARG A 225 26.70 -15.91 4.40
CA ARG A 225 27.20 -17.25 4.62
C ARG A 225 27.31 -18.02 3.32
N HIS A 226 28.35 -18.88 3.23
CA HIS A 226 28.50 -19.81 2.12
C HIS A 226 27.61 -21.04 2.27
N GLU A 227 27.26 -21.44 3.50
CA GLU A 227 26.42 -22.57 3.83
C GLU A 227 25.56 -22.28 5.05
N GLY A 228 24.48 -23.06 5.24
CA GLY A 228 23.56 -22.91 6.37
C GLY A 228 22.17 -22.50 5.94
N VAL A 229 21.50 -21.71 6.77
CA VAL A 229 20.12 -21.33 6.57
C VAL A 229 19.94 -19.84 6.36
N LEU A 230 18.93 -19.49 5.55
CA LEU A 230 18.39 -18.16 5.38
C LEU A 230 17.09 -18.05 6.18
N GLU A 231 16.94 -16.97 6.92
CA GLU A 231 15.70 -16.67 7.62
C GLU A 231 14.97 -15.54 6.90
N TRP A 232 13.72 -15.78 6.51
CA TRP A 232 12.87 -14.88 5.76
C TRP A 232 11.75 -14.35 6.63
N GLN A 233 11.60 -13.05 6.69
CA GLN A 233 10.48 -12.37 7.36
C GLN A 233 9.75 -11.49 6.36
N ARG A 234 8.44 -11.70 6.20
CA ARG A 234 7.58 -10.78 5.44
C ARG A 234 7.35 -9.55 6.31
N ILE A 235 7.61 -8.36 5.75
CA ILE A 235 7.52 -7.10 6.50
C ILE A 235 6.41 -6.19 5.96
N CYS A 236 6.06 -6.31 4.68
CA CYS A 236 5.03 -5.50 4.05
C CYS A 236 4.31 -6.31 2.98
N SER A 237 3.08 -5.94 2.68
CA SER A 237 2.28 -6.51 1.60
C SER A 237 1.24 -5.50 1.09
N GLY A 238 0.88 -5.61 -0.19
CA GLY A 238 -0.17 -4.80 -0.81
C GLY A 238 0.34 -3.63 -1.62
N LEU A 239 1.64 -3.54 -1.84
CA LEU A 239 2.22 -2.57 -2.77
C LEU A 239 1.88 -2.90 -4.22
N PHE A 240 1.79 -1.88 -5.07
CA PHE A 240 1.42 -2.07 -6.46
C PHE A 240 2.65 -2.28 -7.34
N GLN A 241 2.91 -3.53 -7.70
CA GLN A 241 3.97 -3.96 -8.62
C GLN A 241 5.34 -3.31 -8.35
N PRO A 242 5.95 -3.56 -7.19
CA PRO A 242 7.29 -3.08 -6.88
C PRO A 242 8.32 -3.61 -7.88
N LEU A 243 9.19 -2.75 -8.40
CA LEU A 243 10.29 -3.11 -9.30
C LEU A 243 11.62 -2.41 -8.98
N GLY A 244 11.70 -1.79 -7.82
CA GLY A 244 12.92 -1.19 -7.29
C GLY A 244 12.88 -1.16 -5.77
N LEU A 245 14.04 -1.27 -5.14
CA LEU A 245 14.18 -1.15 -3.70
C LEU A 245 15.56 -0.56 -3.37
N ARG A 246 15.59 0.39 -2.43
CA ARG A 246 16.82 0.95 -1.87
C ARG A 246 16.71 1.06 -0.36
N ILE A 247 17.84 0.88 0.30
CA ILE A 247 17.99 1.11 1.74
C ILE A 247 18.89 2.34 1.90
N VAL A 248 18.34 3.40 2.48
CA VAL A 248 19.04 4.65 2.76
C VAL A 248 18.95 4.92 4.26
N ASP A 249 20.08 5.02 4.94
CA ASP A 249 20.18 5.23 6.39
C ASP A 249 19.37 4.22 7.24
N GLY A 250 19.20 3.00 6.70
CA GLY A 250 18.43 1.93 7.35
C GLY A 250 16.95 1.90 7.00
N GLU A 251 16.43 2.94 6.38
CA GLU A 251 15.04 3.05 5.92
C GLU A 251 14.85 2.37 4.55
N ILE A 252 13.72 1.70 4.36
CA ILE A 252 13.43 0.94 3.13
C ILE A 252 12.53 1.75 2.21
N TYR A 253 13.06 2.13 1.05
CA TYR A 253 12.33 2.77 -0.04
C TYR A 253 12.00 1.75 -1.11
N VAL A 254 10.75 1.75 -1.59
CA VAL A 254 10.26 0.80 -2.58
C VAL A 254 9.67 1.53 -3.77
N GLY A 255 10.28 1.36 -4.94
CA GLY A 255 9.76 1.88 -6.21
C GLY A 255 8.62 1.02 -6.70
N CYS A 256 7.40 1.49 -6.51
CA CYS A 256 6.16 0.88 -6.98
C CYS A 256 5.73 1.50 -8.31
N ARG A 257 4.75 0.89 -8.95
CA ARG A 257 4.22 1.41 -10.22
C ARG A 257 3.52 2.77 -10.07
N ASP A 258 2.95 3.03 -8.91
CA ASP A 258 2.11 4.20 -8.61
C ASP A 258 2.76 5.19 -7.62
N MET A 259 3.85 4.81 -6.97
CA MET A 259 4.53 5.64 -5.97
C MET A 259 5.93 5.13 -5.67
N ILE A 260 6.72 5.98 -5.02
CA ILE A 260 7.83 5.55 -4.18
C ILE A 260 7.27 5.49 -2.74
N ALA A 261 7.28 4.29 -2.16
CA ALA A 261 6.84 4.05 -0.80
C ALA A 261 8.04 4.06 0.15
N LEU A 262 7.89 4.68 1.33
CA LEU A 262 8.80 4.55 2.46
C LEU A 262 8.12 3.70 3.54
N LEU A 263 8.81 2.68 4.01
CA LEU A 263 8.27 1.71 4.97
C LEU A 263 8.76 2.02 6.37
N HIS A 264 7.84 2.34 7.28
CA HIS A 264 8.14 2.66 8.67
C HIS A 264 7.79 1.48 9.59
N ASP A 265 8.77 1.05 10.37
CA ASP A 265 8.63 0.16 11.51
C ASP A 265 8.69 1.02 12.78
N GLU A 266 7.55 1.35 13.37
CA GLU A 266 7.45 2.30 14.48
C GLU A 266 7.69 1.65 15.85
N ASN A 267 7.53 0.32 15.93
CA ASN A 267 7.64 -0.44 17.19
C ASN A 267 8.92 -1.28 17.28
N GLY A 268 9.72 -1.39 16.22
CA GLY A 268 10.98 -2.12 16.16
C GLY A 268 10.81 -3.63 16.03
N ASP A 269 9.66 -4.12 15.56
CA ASP A 269 9.41 -5.56 15.38
C ASP A 269 9.76 -6.08 13.98
N ARG A 270 10.29 -5.20 13.14
CA ARG A 270 10.67 -5.42 11.73
C ARG A 270 9.46 -5.64 10.79
N GLU A 271 8.26 -5.27 11.19
CA GLU A 271 7.11 -5.19 10.29
C GLU A 271 6.76 -3.72 9.99
N THR A 272 6.17 -3.47 8.85
CA THR A 272 5.78 -2.11 8.45
C THR A 272 4.48 -1.73 9.12
N ASP A 273 4.50 -0.73 9.99
CA ASP A 273 3.29 -0.16 10.62
C ASP A 273 2.65 0.91 9.76
N TYR A 274 3.49 1.68 9.05
CA TYR A 274 3.04 2.75 8.18
C TYR A 274 3.77 2.73 6.85
N VAL A 275 3.01 2.68 5.77
CA VAL A 275 3.50 2.89 4.40
C VAL A 275 3.28 4.35 4.06
N GLU A 276 4.34 5.13 4.03
CA GLU A 276 4.32 6.52 3.59
C GLU A 276 4.45 6.59 2.07
N VAL A 277 3.67 7.46 1.46
CA VAL A 277 3.89 7.86 0.07
C VAL A 277 4.98 8.93 0.05
N PHE A 278 6.22 8.50 -0.18
CA PHE A 278 7.35 9.42 -0.30
C PHE A 278 7.21 10.32 -1.54
N ASN A 279 6.87 9.72 -2.68
CA ASN A 279 6.56 10.45 -3.92
C ASN A 279 5.54 9.68 -4.77
N ASN A 280 4.57 10.39 -5.34
CA ASN A 280 3.61 9.86 -6.31
C ASN A 280 3.31 10.87 -7.43
N ASP A 281 4.30 11.66 -7.82
CA ASP A 281 4.14 12.67 -8.88
C ASP A 281 4.21 12.07 -10.30
N HIS A 282 4.71 10.84 -10.44
CA HIS A 282 4.76 10.18 -11.74
C HIS A 282 3.39 9.65 -12.17
N GLN A 283 3.19 9.56 -13.48
CA GLN A 283 1.96 9.05 -14.07
C GLN A 283 1.91 7.53 -14.04
N VAL A 284 0.71 6.98 -13.91
CA VAL A 284 0.42 5.53 -13.97
C VAL A 284 -0.37 5.24 -15.24
N THR A 285 0.07 4.24 -16.01
CA THR A 285 -0.63 3.79 -17.22
C THR A 285 -1.32 2.44 -16.96
N GLU A 286 -2.33 2.11 -17.75
CA GLU A 286 -2.98 0.80 -17.73
C GLU A 286 -2.16 -0.29 -18.45
N HIS A 287 -1.11 0.09 -19.16
CA HIS A 287 -0.36 -0.83 -20.01
C HIS A 287 0.56 -1.70 -19.17
N PHE A 288 0.41 -3.02 -19.28
CA PHE A 288 1.15 -3.98 -18.43
C PHE A 288 2.65 -4.08 -18.76
N HIS A 289 3.14 -3.46 -19.83
CA HIS A 289 4.57 -3.35 -20.15
C HIS A 289 5.21 -2.04 -19.69
N GLU A 290 4.47 -1.12 -19.11
CA GLU A 290 4.98 0.17 -18.67
C GLU A 290 5.11 0.19 -17.15
N PHE A 291 6.34 0.15 -16.66
CA PHE A 291 6.68 0.08 -15.25
C PHE A 291 7.68 1.16 -14.87
N ALA A 292 7.57 1.68 -13.65
CA ALA A 292 8.66 2.38 -12.99
C ALA A 292 9.68 1.35 -12.53
N MET A 293 10.83 1.27 -13.20
CA MET A 293 11.85 0.23 -12.97
C MET A 293 13.08 0.84 -12.32
N GLY A 294 13.59 0.14 -11.34
CA GLY A 294 14.79 0.52 -10.62
C GLY A 294 14.57 1.73 -9.73
N LEU A 295 15.19 1.75 -8.58
CA LEU A 295 15.29 2.90 -7.71
C LEU A 295 16.78 3.11 -7.44
N GLN A 296 17.29 4.31 -7.70
CA GLN A 296 18.68 4.66 -7.50
C GLN A 296 18.78 5.89 -6.62
N THR A 297 19.86 5.98 -5.92
CA THR A 297 20.24 7.16 -5.13
C THR A 297 21.57 7.70 -5.61
N ASP A 298 21.80 8.99 -5.45
CA ASP A 298 23.12 9.56 -5.59
C ASP A 298 24.00 9.29 -4.34
N ASP A 299 25.23 9.80 -4.35
CA ASP A 299 26.18 9.63 -3.24
C ASP A 299 25.72 10.34 -1.94
N GLU A 300 24.74 11.23 -2.03
CA GLU A 300 24.14 11.97 -0.91
C GLU A 300 22.85 11.31 -0.41
N GLY A 301 22.39 10.24 -1.08
CA GLY A 301 21.18 9.50 -0.72
C GLY A 301 19.87 10.08 -1.30
N ASN A 302 19.97 11.07 -2.24
CA ASN A 302 18.79 11.65 -2.90
C ASN A 302 18.24 10.78 -4.02
#